data_f0ddc78f073039e940c85c5d3afc8395
#
_entry.id   f0ddc78f073039e940c85c5d3afc8395
#
_cell.length_a   1.000
_cell.length_b   1.000
_cell.length_c   1.000
_cell.angle_alpha   90.00
_cell.angle_beta   90.00
_cell.angle_gamma   90.00
#
_symmetry.space_group_name_H-M   'P 1'
#
loop_
_entity.id
_entity.type
_entity.pdbx_description
1 polymer ?
#
loop_
_entity_poly.entity_id
_entity_poly.type
_entity_poly.pdbx_seq_one_letter_code
_entity_poly.pdbx_strand_id
1 'polypeptide(L)'
;MATWNSRGLRGSSLEELINYTNEYYREKKLAVVQKIPTPIKPIRMDKDSSQITLAYFEKDSTVDYIGVVQGIPICFDAKECAVDTFSLQNIHEHQYHFMKEYEEQQGVSFLIIFFTHRNKYYYLRFSELKTYMDRVNEGHAKNFKYEELNPDFFIHAKNGIPMEHVGGFPLGNYAKFQHCD
;
A
#
# COMPACT_ATOMS: atom_id res chain seq x y z
N MET A 1 12.29 -8.60 21.74
CA MET A 1 11.52 -7.69 20.86
C MET A 1 12.47 -6.66 20.30
N ALA A 2 12.61 -6.57 18.98
CA ALA A 2 13.40 -5.50 18.36
C ALA A 2 12.58 -4.20 18.47
N THR A 3 13.14 -3.20 19.13
CA THR A 3 12.50 -1.88 19.21
C THR A 3 12.82 -1.10 17.92
N TRP A 4 11.91 -0.27 17.48
CA TRP A 4 12.07 0.63 16.31
C TRP A 4 13.41 1.40 16.27
N ASN A 5 13.97 1.69 17.44
CA ASN A 5 15.29 2.31 17.57
C ASN A 5 16.47 1.33 17.43
N SER A 6 16.22 0.03 17.22
CA SER A 6 17.30 -0.91 16.96
C SER A 6 17.90 -0.67 15.58
N ARG A 7 19.22 -0.76 15.46
CA ARG A 7 19.97 -0.57 14.21
C ARG A 7 19.49 -1.45 13.04
N GLY A 8 18.73 -2.52 13.35
CA GLY A 8 18.22 -3.47 12.36
C GLY A 8 17.05 -2.97 11.49
N LEU A 9 16.36 -1.90 11.91
CA LEU A 9 15.23 -1.35 11.13
C LEU A 9 15.59 -0.08 10.34
N ARG A 10 16.80 0.45 10.51
CA ARG A 10 17.30 1.54 9.67
C ARG A 10 17.76 0.96 8.34
N GLY A 11 16.99 1.17 7.29
CA GLY A 11 17.23 0.62 5.96
C GLY A 11 16.36 -0.57 5.60
N SER A 12 15.39 -0.92 6.45
CA SER A 12 14.33 -1.88 6.09
C SER A 12 13.56 -1.35 4.90
N SER A 13 13.25 -2.23 3.95
CA SER A 13 12.40 -1.90 2.82
C SER A 13 11.01 -1.45 3.29
N LEU A 14 10.30 -0.68 2.44
CA LEU A 14 8.93 -0.25 2.73
C LEU A 14 8.03 -1.43 3.11
N GLU A 15 8.17 -2.55 2.40
CA GLU A 15 7.39 -3.77 2.67
C GLU A 15 7.65 -4.36 4.05
N GLU A 16 8.91 -4.43 4.50
CA GLU A 16 9.25 -4.93 5.84
C GLU A 16 8.61 -4.06 6.93
N LEU A 17 8.62 -2.75 6.71
CA LEU A 17 8.01 -1.79 7.60
C LEU A 17 6.49 -1.97 7.70
N ILE A 18 5.83 -2.16 6.56
CA ILE A 18 4.39 -2.44 6.48
C ILE A 18 4.07 -3.77 7.17
N ASN A 19 4.82 -4.82 6.89
CA ASN A 19 4.62 -6.14 7.49
C ASN A 19 4.74 -6.08 9.02
N TYR A 20 5.76 -5.38 9.54
CA TYR A 20 5.92 -5.18 10.98
C TYR A 20 4.72 -4.42 11.60
N THR A 21 4.25 -3.38 10.93
CA THR A 21 3.09 -2.60 11.37
C THR A 21 1.81 -3.43 11.37
N ASN A 22 1.61 -4.27 10.34
CA ASN A 22 0.47 -5.15 10.23
C ASN A 22 0.46 -6.22 11.35
N GLU A 23 1.62 -6.77 11.71
CA GLU A 23 1.77 -7.69 12.85
C GLU A 23 1.38 -7.00 14.17
N TYR A 24 1.90 -5.80 14.40
CA TYR A 24 1.54 -5.01 15.57
C TYR A 24 0.04 -4.75 15.66
N TYR A 25 -0.61 -4.35 14.54
CA TYR A 25 -2.06 -4.13 14.51
C TYR A 25 -2.85 -5.40 14.78
N ARG A 26 -2.37 -6.52 14.27
CA ARG A 26 -2.97 -7.84 14.52
C ARG A 26 -2.91 -8.22 15.99
N GLU A 27 -1.75 -8.06 16.65
CA GLU A 27 -1.58 -8.31 18.08
C GLU A 27 -2.49 -7.42 18.93
N LYS A 28 -2.67 -6.18 18.54
CA LYS A 28 -3.55 -5.20 19.20
C LYS A 28 -5.02 -5.36 18.83
N LYS A 29 -5.38 -6.31 17.96
CA LYS A 29 -6.75 -6.52 17.46
C LYS A 29 -7.35 -5.27 16.79
N LEU A 30 -6.51 -4.45 16.15
CA LEU A 30 -6.91 -3.24 15.45
C LEU A 30 -7.21 -3.50 13.99
N ALA A 31 -6.45 -4.37 13.34
CA ALA A 31 -6.61 -4.73 11.94
C ALA A 31 -6.11 -6.15 11.69
N VAL A 32 -6.60 -6.76 10.61
CA VAL A 32 -6.04 -7.97 10.01
C VAL A 32 -5.71 -7.65 8.56
N VAL A 33 -4.43 -7.54 8.25
CA VAL A 33 -3.94 -7.24 6.90
C VAL A 33 -2.99 -8.34 6.47
N GLN A 34 -3.15 -8.80 5.24
CA GLN A 34 -2.34 -9.86 4.66
C GLN A 34 -1.63 -9.34 3.41
N LYS A 35 -0.33 -9.65 3.30
CA LYS A 35 0.40 -9.51 2.04
C LYS A 35 -0.08 -10.56 1.06
N ILE A 36 -0.41 -10.17 -0.16
CA ILE A 36 -0.78 -11.06 -1.24
C ILE A 36 0.49 -11.54 -1.92
N PRO A 37 0.78 -12.83 -1.93
CA PRO A 37 1.94 -13.35 -2.61
C PRO A 37 1.78 -13.22 -4.12
N THR A 38 2.88 -12.99 -4.83
CA THR A 38 2.89 -13.02 -6.30
C THR A 38 2.38 -14.38 -6.77
N PRO A 39 1.28 -14.47 -7.53
CA PRO A 39 0.73 -15.72 -7.95
C PRO A 39 1.67 -16.43 -8.93
N ILE A 40 1.93 -17.72 -8.66
CA ILE A 40 2.71 -18.58 -9.55
C ILE A 40 1.86 -19.75 -9.99
N LYS A 41 1.98 -20.14 -11.26
CA LYS A 41 1.34 -21.34 -11.79
C LYS A 41 2.38 -22.41 -12.07
N PRO A 42 2.36 -23.53 -11.31
CA PRO A 42 3.31 -24.61 -11.51
C PRO A 42 3.05 -25.30 -12.85
N ILE A 43 4.11 -25.54 -13.61
CA ILE A 43 4.09 -26.32 -14.86
C ILE A 43 4.59 -27.75 -14.56
N ARG A 44 5.60 -27.86 -13.72
CA ARG A 44 6.24 -29.12 -13.40
C ARG A 44 6.48 -29.24 -11.90
N MET A 45 6.07 -30.37 -11.34
CA MET A 45 6.33 -30.71 -9.93
C MET A 45 7.11 -32.04 -9.90
N ASP A 46 8.09 -32.11 -9.02
CA ASP A 46 8.73 -33.35 -8.65
C ASP A 46 7.80 -34.06 -7.67
N LYS A 47 7.42 -35.31 -8.03
CA LYS A 47 6.47 -36.10 -7.25
C LYS A 47 7.06 -36.63 -5.94
N ASP A 48 8.37 -36.85 -5.90
CA ASP A 48 9.04 -37.46 -4.75
C ASP A 48 9.37 -36.42 -3.67
N SER A 49 9.73 -35.20 -4.07
CA SER A 49 10.09 -34.11 -3.15
C SER A 49 9.00 -33.10 -2.92
N SER A 50 7.88 -33.17 -3.66
CA SER A 50 6.81 -32.14 -3.68
C SER A 50 7.29 -30.73 -4.02
N GLN A 51 8.42 -30.63 -4.72
CA GLN A 51 9.01 -29.34 -5.13
C GLN A 51 8.52 -28.92 -6.51
N ILE A 52 8.27 -27.63 -6.67
CA ILE A 52 7.99 -27.04 -7.97
C ILE A 52 9.32 -26.84 -8.69
N THR A 53 9.53 -27.57 -9.80
CA THR A 53 10.75 -27.48 -10.61
C THR A 53 10.64 -26.50 -11.77
N LEU A 54 9.42 -26.13 -12.18
CA LEU A 54 9.14 -25.14 -13.19
C LEU A 54 7.78 -24.49 -12.91
N ALA A 55 7.76 -23.15 -12.88
CA ALA A 55 6.55 -22.36 -12.76
C ALA A 55 6.68 -21.07 -13.56
N TYR A 56 5.57 -20.39 -13.86
CA TYR A 56 5.57 -19.05 -14.38
C TYR A 56 4.72 -18.13 -13.46
N PHE A 57 5.04 -16.84 -13.48
CA PHE A 57 4.25 -15.86 -12.77
C PHE A 57 2.95 -15.61 -13.53
N GLU A 58 1.83 -15.63 -12.85
CA GLU A 58 0.58 -15.13 -13.44
C GLU A 58 0.70 -13.61 -13.65
N LYS A 59 0.23 -13.14 -14.81
CA LYS A 59 0.42 -11.74 -15.23
C LYS A 59 -0.43 -10.76 -14.42
N ASP A 60 -1.55 -11.21 -13.90
CA ASP A 60 -2.52 -10.36 -13.27
C ASP A 60 -2.57 -10.65 -11.76
N SER A 61 -1.63 -10.06 -11.04
CA SER A 61 -1.72 -9.95 -9.59
C SER A 61 -2.69 -8.83 -9.24
N THR A 62 -3.30 -8.89 -8.07
CA THR A 62 -4.11 -7.82 -7.52
C THR A 62 -3.20 -6.70 -6.95
N VAL A 63 -3.49 -6.19 -5.77
CA VAL A 63 -2.63 -5.29 -5.00
C VAL A 63 -1.72 -6.09 -4.06
N ASP A 64 -0.74 -5.42 -3.44
CA ASP A 64 0.21 -6.07 -2.52
C ASP A 64 -0.42 -6.50 -1.20
N TYR A 65 -1.45 -5.78 -0.72
CA TYR A 65 -2.06 -5.99 0.60
C TYR A 65 -3.57 -5.91 0.55
N ILE A 66 -4.23 -6.83 1.26
CA ILE A 66 -5.68 -6.82 1.49
C ILE A 66 -5.95 -7.11 2.96
N GLY A 67 -6.97 -6.47 3.52
CA GLY A 67 -7.32 -6.70 4.91
C GLY A 67 -8.62 -6.09 5.35
N VAL A 68 -8.81 -6.09 6.65
CA VAL A 68 -9.96 -5.48 7.33
C VAL A 68 -9.47 -4.69 8.53
N VAL A 69 -9.95 -3.46 8.65
CA VAL A 69 -9.69 -2.57 9.78
C VAL A 69 -11.02 -2.21 10.44
N GLN A 70 -11.26 -2.72 11.67
CA GLN A 70 -12.49 -2.43 12.44
C GLN A 70 -13.79 -2.63 11.64
N GLY A 71 -13.85 -3.70 10.85
CA GLY A 71 -15.01 -4.03 10.01
C GLY A 71 -14.99 -3.43 8.60
N ILE A 72 -14.03 -2.57 8.29
CA ILE A 72 -13.89 -1.90 7.00
C ILE A 72 -12.90 -2.67 6.14
N PRO A 73 -13.30 -3.16 4.96
CA PRO A 73 -12.37 -3.78 4.03
C PRO A 73 -11.41 -2.75 3.45
N ILE A 74 -10.14 -3.12 3.37
CA ILE A 74 -9.09 -2.28 2.81
C ILE A 74 -8.25 -3.05 1.80
N CYS A 75 -7.76 -2.36 0.78
CA CYS A 75 -6.70 -2.87 -0.07
C CYS A 75 -5.70 -1.77 -0.42
N PHE A 76 -4.44 -2.12 -0.57
CA PHE A 76 -3.43 -1.13 -0.92
C PHE A 76 -2.18 -1.73 -1.55
N ASP A 77 -1.43 -0.86 -2.18
CA ASP A 77 -0.16 -1.18 -2.80
C ASP A 77 0.96 -0.31 -2.20
N ALA A 78 2.17 -0.82 -2.20
CA ALA A 78 3.35 -0.15 -1.64
C ALA A 78 4.32 0.24 -2.76
N LYS A 79 4.70 1.51 -2.83
CA LYS A 79 5.60 2.03 -3.86
C LYS A 79 6.73 2.84 -3.26
N GLU A 80 7.95 2.64 -3.76
CA GLU A 80 9.09 3.50 -3.42
C GLU A 80 9.37 4.49 -4.55
N CYS A 81 9.73 5.72 -4.19
CA CYS A 81 10.05 6.79 -5.13
C CYS A 81 11.35 7.48 -4.70
N ALA A 82 12.38 7.42 -5.54
CA ALA A 82 13.69 7.99 -5.23
C ALA A 82 13.81 9.48 -5.53
N VAL A 83 12.81 10.07 -6.16
CA VAL A 83 12.79 11.47 -6.61
C VAL A 83 11.48 12.16 -6.22
N ASP A 84 11.38 13.47 -6.41
CA ASP A 84 10.17 14.24 -6.08
C ASP A 84 9.01 14.05 -7.07
N THR A 85 9.22 13.35 -8.16
CA THR A 85 8.20 13.13 -9.17
C THR A 85 7.82 11.65 -9.20
N PHE A 86 6.57 11.35 -8.82
CA PHE A 86 6.04 9.99 -8.88
C PHE A 86 5.44 9.73 -10.26
N SER A 87 5.93 8.68 -10.94
CA SER A 87 5.37 8.26 -12.22
C SER A 87 4.14 7.38 -12.02
N LEU A 88 3.01 7.75 -12.64
CA LEU A 88 1.79 6.94 -12.64
C LEU A 88 1.96 5.62 -13.40
N GLN A 89 3.01 5.47 -14.22
CA GLN A 89 3.38 4.20 -14.86
C GLN A 89 3.83 3.13 -13.86
N ASN A 90 4.18 3.51 -12.63
CA ASN A 90 4.49 2.57 -11.55
C ASN A 90 3.25 1.86 -11.01
N ILE A 91 2.05 2.30 -11.41
CA ILE A 91 0.79 1.68 -11.06
C ILE A 91 0.30 0.91 -12.27
N HIS A 92 0.24 -0.40 -12.17
CA HIS A 92 -0.23 -1.23 -13.24
C HIS A 92 -1.75 -1.09 -13.42
N GLU A 93 -2.23 -1.23 -14.64
CA GLU A 93 -3.64 -1.06 -14.98
C GLU A 93 -4.55 -2.00 -14.16
N HIS A 94 -4.13 -3.26 -14.00
CA HIS A 94 -4.88 -4.23 -13.19
C HIS A 94 -4.96 -3.83 -11.70
N GLN A 95 -3.92 -3.20 -11.13
CA GLN A 95 -3.94 -2.69 -9.75
C GLN A 95 -4.95 -1.55 -9.61
N TYR A 96 -4.93 -0.60 -10.56
CA TYR A 96 -5.89 0.50 -10.58
C TYR A 96 -7.34 0.01 -10.71
N HIS A 97 -7.60 -0.93 -11.62
CA HIS A 97 -8.93 -1.51 -11.79
C HIS A 97 -9.40 -2.26 -10.56
N PHE A 98 -8.54 -3.06 -9.95
CA PHE A 98 -8.87 -3.77 -8.71
C PHE A 98 -9.21 -2.80 -7.57
N MET A 99 -8.42 -1.73 -7.38
CA MET A 99 -8.71 -0.70 -6.39
C MET A 99 -10.05 -0.01 -6.65
N LYS A 100 -10.36 0.29 -7.92
CA LYS A 100 -11.63 0.89 -8.32
C LYS A 100 -12.81 -0.02 -7.97
N GLU A 101 -12.75 -1.28 -8.36
CA GLU A 101 -13.80 -2.26 -8.04
C GLU A 101 -13.97 -2.44 -6.52
N TYR A 102 -12.87 -2.36 -5.77
CA TYR A 102 -12.89 -2.44 -4.31
C TYR A 102 -13.63 -1.27 -3.66
N GLU A 103 -13.40 -0.04 -4.16
CA GLU A 103 -14.13 1.16 -3.73
C GLU A 103 -15.63 1.08 -4.10
N GLU A 104 -15.96 0.52 -5.27
CA GLU A 104 -17.35 0.28 -5.68
C GLU A 104 -18.09 -0.68 -4.74
N GLN A 105 -17.37 -1.55 -4.03
CA GLN A 105 -17.90 -2.42 -2.97
C GLN A 105 -17.84 -1.77 -1.57
N GLN A 106 -17.63 -0.45 -1.48
CA GLN A 106 -17.51 0.32 -0.23
C GLN A 106 -16.30 -0.07 0.62
N GLY A 107 -15.30 -0.66 0.01
CA GLY A 107 -13.97 -0.81 0.60
C GLY A 107 -13.17 0.48 0.50
N VAL A 108 -11.97 0.50 1.08
CA VAL A 108 -11.04 1.62 1.00
C VAL A 108 -9.76 1.19 0.33
N SER A 109 -9.41 1.91 -0.72
CA SER A 109 -8.22 1.64 -1.52
C SER A 109 -7.24 2.81 -1.46
N PHE A 110 -5.95 2.51 -1.41
CA PHE A 110 -4.92 3.54 -1.36
C PHE A 110 -3.54 3.01 -1.79
N LEU A 111 -2.59 3.92 -1.93
CA LEU A 111 -1.17 3.60 -2.04
C LEU A 111 -0.42 4.13 -0.82
N ILE A 112 0.59 3.40 -0.39
CA ILE A 112 1.62 3.92 0.50
C ILE A 112 2.85 4.20 -0.36
N ILE A 113 3.24 5.47 -0.44
CA ILE A 113 4.40 5.90 -1.22
C ILE A 113 5.51 6.34 -0.28
N PHE A 114 6.66 5.70 -0.39
CA PHE A 114 7.86 6.08 0.34
C PHE A 114 8.79 6.92 -0.55
N PHE A 115 8.87 8.22 -0.30
CA PHE A 115 9.85 9.12 -0.91
C PHE A 115 11.20 8.92 -0.22
N THR A 116 12.05 8.04 -0.76
CA THR A 116 13.25 7.54 -0.08
C THR A 116 14.26 8.65 0.22
N HIS A 117 14.50 9.58 -0.73
CA HIS A 117 15.43 10.69 -0.57
C HIS A 117 14.99 11.73 0.48
N ARG A 118 13.68 11.82 0.76
CA ARG A 118 13.11 12.70 1.79
C ARG A 118 12.84 11.97 3.11
N ASN A 119 12.94 10.64 3.11
CA ASN A 119 12.54 9.79 4.23
C ASN A 119 11.12 10.10 4.72
N LYS A 120 10.17 10.21 3.77
CA LYS A 120 8.77 10.56 4.01
C LYS A 120 7.85 9.52 3.39
N TYR A 121 6.83 9.13 4.17
CA TYR A 121 5.77 8.23 3.72
C TYR A 121 4.52 9.05 3.46
N TYR A 122 3.82 8.73 2.38
CA TYR A 122 2.59 9.40 1.99
C TYR A 122 1.46 8.38 1.80
N TYR A 123 0.29 8.72 2.32
CA TYR A 123 -0.96 7.98 2.15
C TYR A 123 -1.72 8.58 0.98
N LEU A 124 -1.60 8.00 -0.22
CA LEU A 124 -2.31 8.44 -1.41
C LEU A 124 -3.66 7.71 -1.49
N ARG A 125 -4.75 8.40 -1.21
CA ARG A 125 -6.11 7.87 -1.32
C ARG A 125 -6.46 7.57 -2.78
N PHE A 126 -7.33 6.60 -3.02
CA PHE A 126 -7.79 6.27 -4.37
C PHE A 126 -8.46 7.47 -5.07
N SER A 127 -9.19 8.30 -4.34
CA SER A 127 -9.80 9.53 -4.89
C SER A 127 -8.75 10.51 -5.45
N GLU A 128 -7.62 10.68 -4.78
CA GLU A 128 -6.51 11.51 -5.28
C GLU A 128 -5.82 10.84 -6.48
N LEU A 129 -5.57 9.54 -6.39
CA LEU A 129 -5.03 8.76 -7.51
C LEU A 129 -5.91 8.89 -8.75
N LYS A 130 -7.24 8.77 -8.58
CA LYS A 130 -8.21 8.94 -9.66
C LYS A 130 -8.08 10.33 -10.30
N THR A 131 -7.97 11.39 -9.50
CA THR A 131 -7.78 12.77 -10.01
C THR A 131 -6.51 12.87 -10.87
N TYR A 132 -5.40 12.26 -10.45
CA TYR A 132 -4.17 12.26 -11.26
C TYR A 132 -4.33 11.45 -12.55
N MET A 133 -5.05 10.31 -12.51
CA MET A 133 -5.32 9.51 -13.71
C MET A 133 -6.25 10.24 -14.69
N ASP A 134 -7.28 10.94 -14.19
CA ASP A 134 -8.20 11.74 -15.01
C ASP A 134 -7.43 12.87 -15.73
N ARG A 135 -6.50 13.55 -15.05
CA ARG A 135 -5.60 14.55 -15.66
C ARG A 135 -4.80 13.98 -16.84
N VAL A 136 -4.35 12.73 -16.75
CA VAL A 136 -3.66 12.07 -17.88
C VAL A 136 -4.58 11.89 -19.07
N ASN A 137 -5.84 11.54 -18.86
CA ASN A 137 -6.84 11.41 -19.94
C ASN A 137 -7.14 12.76 -20.62
N GLU A 138 -6.94 13.87 -19.90
CA GLU A 138 -7.04 15.24 -20.40
C GLU A 138 -5.77 15.71 -21.14
N GLY A 139 -4.74 14.86 -21.25
CA GLY A 139 -3.49 15.15 -21.96
C GLY A 139 -2.36 15.70 -21.10
N HIS A 140 -2.50 15.71 -19.78
CA HIS A 140 -1.43 16.10 -18.86
C HIS A 140 -0.35 15.01 -18.71
N ALA A 141 0.76 15.36 -18.08
CA ALA A 141 1.87 14.45 -17.83
C ALA A 141 1.45 13.26 -16.93
N LYS A 142 1.98 12.07 -17.22
CA LYS A 142 1.71 10.83 -16.47
C LYS A 142 2.47 10.78 -15.14
N ASN A 143 2.41 11.84 -14.37
CA ASN A 143 3.07 11.94 -13.07
C ASN A 143 2.40 13.02 -12.20
N PHE A 144 2.79 13.04 -10.91
CA PHE A 144 2.55 14.14 -9.99
C PHE A 144 3.83 14.42 -9.18
N LYS A 145 3.92 15.62 -8.63
CA LYS A 145 5.07 16.05 -7.87
C LYS A 145 4.79 15.99 -6.36
N TYR A 146 5.86 15.85 -5.59
CA TYR A 146 5.81 15.88 -4.13
C TYR A 146 5.12 17.15 -3.58
N GLU A 147 5.34 18.30 -4.22
CA GLU A 147 4.75 19.57 -3.83
C GLU A 147 3.23 19.67 -4.09
N GLU A 148 2.67 18.78 -4.91
CA GLU A 148 1.22 18.70 -5.17
C GLU A 148 0.48 17.91 -4.08
N LEU A 149 1.21 17.20 -3.20
CA LEU A 149 0.64 16.33 -2.19
C LEU A 149 0.08 17.13 -1.01
N ASN A 150 -1.05 16.69 -0.48
CA ASN A 150 -1.64 17.31 0.70
C ASN A 150 -0.81 16.99 1.95
N PRO A 151 -0.30 18.01 2.67
CA PRO A 151 0.52 17.81 3.87
C PRO A 151 -0.14 16.95 4.96
N ASP A 152 -1.46 16.92 5.03
CA ASP A 152 -2.21 16.21 6.07
C ASP A 152 -2.15 14.68 5.93
N PHE A 153 -1.74 14.16 4.76
CA PHE A 153 -1.66 12.73 4.48
C PHE A 153 -0.23 12.17 4.55
N PHE A 154 0.74 12.97 4.99
CA PHE A 154 2.05 12.41 5.31
C PHE A 154 1.98 11.58 6.60
N ILE A 155 2.51 10.36 6.50
CA ILE A 155 2.55 9.41 7.62
C ILE A 155 3.77 9.74 8.49
N HIS A 156 3.55 9.83 9.80
CA HIS A 156 4.60 10.09 10.77
C HIS A 156 4.74 8.91 11.73
N ALA A 157 5.97 8.50 12.02
CA ALA A 157 6.21 7.51 13.06
C ALA A 157 5.91 8.10 14.45
N LYS A 158 5.19 7.37 15.31
CA LYS A 158 4.91 7.75 16.69
C LYS A 158 5.13 6.54 17.62
N ASN A 159 5.64 6.79 18.83
CA ASN A 159 5.84 5.77 19.87
C ASN A 159 6.67 4.56 19.44
N GLY A 160 7.55 4.72 18.45
CA GLY A 160 8.41 3.64 17.97
C GLY A 160 7.75 2.66 17.00
N ILE A 161 6.53 2.94 16.55
CA ILE A 161 5.85 2.21 15.48
C ILE A 161 6.01 3.03 14.20
N PRO A 162 6.63 2.46 13.16
CA PRO A 162 6.98 3.21 11.96
C PRO A 162 5.82 3.86 11.24
N MET A 163 4.64 3.30 11.36
CA MET A 163 3.44 3.74 10.67
C MET A 163 2.25 3.88 11.64
N GLU A 164 2.50 4.21 12.94
CA GLU A 164 1.41 4.39 13.92
C GLU A 164 0.46 5.52 13.53
N HIS A 165 0.94 6.50 12.80
CA HIS A 165 0.13 7.49 12.12
C HIS A 165 -0.23 7.12 10.67
N VAL A 166 -0.33 5.88 10.42
CA VAL A 166 -1.48 5.43 9.69
C VAL A 166 -2.72 5.62 10.62
N GLY A 167 -2.71 6.69 11.38
CA GLY A 167 -3.86 7.44 11.79
C GLY A 167 -4.59 8.02 10.61
N GLY A 168 -3.94 8.00 9.44
CA GLY A 168 -4.60 7.84 8.19
C GLY A 168 -5.03 6.43 7.82
N PHE A 169 -4.54 5.34 8.38
CA PHE A 169 -5.42 4.21 8.58
C PHE A 169 -6.47 4.76 9.51
N PRO A 170 -7.65 4.99 8.98
CA PRO A 170 -8.61 5.87 9.60
C PRO A 170 -9.28 5.24 10.80
N LEU A 171 -8.52 4.62 11.70
CA LEU A 171 -9.06 4.17 12.97
C LEU A 171 -9.58 5.36 13.79
N GLY A 172 -9.02 6.56 13.61
CA GLY A 172 -9.48 7.77 14.27
C GLY A 172 -10.32 8.73 13.42
N ASN A 173 -10.30 8.61 12.10
CA ASN A 173 -10.94 9.57 11.20
C ASN A 173 -12.00 8.98 10.26
N TYR A 174 -12.29 7.68 10.32
CA TYR A 174 -13.27 7.05 9.43
C TYR A 174 -14.67 7.67 9.57
N ALA A 175 -15.05 8.10 10.76
CA ALA A 175 -16.30 8.84 10.96
C ALA A 175 -16.34 10.19 10.21
N LYS A 176 -15.19 10.74 9.82
CA LYS A 176 -15.10 11.98 9.03
C LYS A 176 -15.12 11.75 7.52
N PHE A 177 -14.80 10.53 7.04
CA PHE A 177 -14.72 10.24 5.61
C PHE A 177 -16.01 9.69 5.00
N GLN A 178 -16.95 9.20 5.82
CA GLN A 178 -18.30 8.78 5.36
C GLN A 178 -19.25 9.96 5.11
N HIS A 179 -18.86 11.21 5.39
CA HIS A 179 -19.73 12.38 5.29
C HIS A 179 -19.19 13.50 4.39
N CYS A 180 -18.31 13.19 3.44
CA CYS A 180 -17.98 14.10 2.35
C CYS A 180 -18.68 13.60 1.08
N ASP A 181 -19.98 13.91 0.97
CA ASP A 181 -20.71 13.99 -0.28
C ASP A 181 -20.21 15.17 -1.14
#